data_c561252fd19d6f5ad260df1aa8dc344d
#
_entry.id   c561252fd19d6f5ad260df1aa8dc344d
#
_cell.length_a   1.000
_cell.length_b   1.000
_cell.length_c   1.000
_cell.angle_alpha   90.00
_cell.angle_beta   90.00
_cell.angle_gamma   90.00
#
_symmetry.space_group_name_H-M   'P 1'
#
loop_
_entity.id
_entity.type
_entity.pdbx_description
1 polymer ?
#
loop_
_entity_poly.entity_id
_entity_poly.type
_entity_poly.pdbx_seq_one_letter_code
_entity_poly.pdbx_strand_id
1 'polypeptide(L)'
;LSGIIANTLEVTGESEGKSVARQFDAIWESSLTDSASKGHPDIEVVTFDSRLHSINEILAVTDKPMIVDGDTGGDANAFEYTVSKLERAGVSAVIIEDKVFPKRNSLEAGVQQNLQEPEVFAQKIRRGKSIQKSSEFMIIARIESLIAGKPMEDALNRATQYLQAGVDGIMIHSKSKNPDEIIEFAKKYQVILNDLNLKKPLVCVPTTYNKITEDELSAAGFNIVIYANHLLRSAYQAMMETAKTL
;
A
#
# COMPACT_ATOMS: atom_id res chain seq x y z
N LEU A 1 -16.13 11.24 -2.23
CA LEU A 1 -17.24 10.28 -2.17
C LEU A 1 -16.79 8.91 -1.64
N SER A 2 -15.71 8.32 -2.19
CA SER A 2 -15.21 6.99 -1.75
C SER A 2 -14.79 6.99 -0.28
N GLY A 3 -14.20 8.07 0.24
CA GLY A 3 -13.86 8.22 1.66
C GLY A 3 -15.11 8.15 2.56
N ILE A 4 -16.19 8.84 2.17
CA ILE A 4 -17.47 8.79 2.90
C ILE A 4 -18.03 7.36 2.89
N ILE A 5 -18.04 6.69 1.74
CA ILE A 5 -18.53 5.31 1.62
C ILE A 5 -17.71 4.38 2.53
N ALA A 6 -16.39 4.45 2.46
CA ALA A 6 -15.52 3.60 3.27
C ALA A 6 -15.64 3.89 4.78
N ASN A 7 -15.95 5.13 5.16
CA ASN A 7 -16.15 5.52 6.55
C ASN A 7 -17.49 5.01 7.12
N THR A 8 -18.56 5.04 6.32
CA THR A 8 -19.93 4.82 6.80
C THR A 8 -20.48 3.42 6.50
N LEU A 9 -19.87 2.69 5.55
CA LEU A 9 -20.37 1.38 5.13
C LEU A 9 -20.18 0.35 6.25
N GLU A 10 -21.29 -0.24 6.67
CA GLU A 10 -21.33 -1.43 7.49
C GLU A 10 -22.16 -2.50 6.78
N VAL A 11 -21.64 -3.72 6.70
CA VAL A 11 -22.36 -4.86 6.13
C VAL A 11 -22.48 -5.95 7.18
N THR A 12 -23.66 -6.54 7.27
CA THR A 12 -23.93 -7.69 8.14
C THR A 12 -23.72 -8.97 7.33
N GLY A 13 -22.83 -9.83 7.79
CA GLY A 13 -22.58 -11.15 7.23
C GLY A 13 -22.74 -12.25 8.27
N GLU A 14 -22.69 -13.49 7.85
CA GLU A 14 -22.63 -14.64 8.75
C GLU A 14 -21.19 -15.16 8.80
N SER A 15 -20.68 -15.39 10.02
CA SER A 15 -19.43 -16.07 10.27
C SER A 15 -19.64 -17.10 11.40
N GLU A 16 -19.33 -18.37 11.13
CA GLU A 16 -19.54 -19.48 12.07
C GLU A 16 -20.98 -19.56 12.64
N GLY A 17 -21.99 -19.25 11.79
CA GLY A 17 -23.40 -19.26 12.18
C GLY A 17 -23.84 -18.10 13.09
N LYS A 18 -23.00 -17.05 13.21
CA LYS A 18 -23.31 -15.82 13.96
C LYS A 18 -23.36 -14.64 12.99
N SER A 19 -24.31 -13.73 13.21
CA SER A 19 -24.34 -12.45 12.51
C SER A 19 -23.18 -11.58 12.99
N VAL A 20 -22.34 -11.14 12.05
CA VAL A 20 -21.17 -10.26 12.32
C VAL A 20 -21.29 -9.03 11.45
N ALA A 21 -21.25 -7.86 12.08
CA ALA A 21 -21.10 -6.59 11.36
C ALA A 21 -19.64 -6.44 10.94
N ARG A 22 -19.42 -6.09 9.66
CA ARG A 22 -18.09 -5.82 9.09
C ARG A 22 -18.06 -4.42 8.48
N GLN A 23 -16.97 -3.72 8.65
CA GLN A 23 -16.69 -2.41 8.08
C GLN A 23 -15.22 -2.34 7.69
N PHE A 24 -14.84 -1.32 6.94
CA PHE A 24 -13.43 -1.05 6.71
C PHE A 24 -12.79 -0.48 7.98
N ASP A 25 -11.61 -0.97 8.34
CA ASP A 25 -10.87 -0.52 9.53
C ASP A 25 -10.08 0.76 9.27
N ALA A 26 -9.69 1.01 8.02
CA ALA A 26 -8.86 2.13 7.61
C ALA A 26 -9.18 2.58 6.18
N ILE A 27 -8.68 3.75 5.81
CA ILE A 27 -8.76 4.31 4.45
C ILE A 27 -7.41 4.10 3.74
N TRP A 28 -7.46 3.61 2.51
CA TRP A 28 -6.33 3.60 1.59
C TRP A 28 -6.44 4.77 0.60
N GLU A 29 -5.55 5.76 0.71
CA GLU A 29 -5.40 6.81 -0.29
C GLU A 29 -4.43 6.31 -1.37
N SER A 30 -4.97 5.97 -2.54
CA SER A 30 -4.25 5.33 -3.64
C SER A 30 -3.75 6.36 -4.65
N SER A 31 -2.46 6.30 -5.01
CA SER A 31 -1.87 7.13 -6.07
C SER A 31 -2.58 6.96 -7.41
N LEU A 32 -2.96 5.72 -7.76
CA LEU A 32 -3.74 5.44 -8.96
C LEU A 32 -5.09 6.15 -8.96
N THR A 33 -5.83 6.05 -7.84
CA THR A 33 -7.17 6.65 -7.73
C THR A 33 -7.08 8.18 -7.76
N ASP A 34 -6.12 8.76 -7.06
CA ASP A 34 -5.90 10.21 -7.02
C ASP A 34 -5.46 10.73 -8.41
N SER A 35 -4.51 10.08 -9.07
CA SER A 35 -4.10 10.43 -10.42
C SER A 35 -5.27 10.34 -11.42
N ALA A 36 -6.04 9.25 -11.39
CA ALA A 36 -7.18 9.05 -12.27
C ALA A 36 -8.27 10.13 -12.05
N SER A 37 -8.52 10.54 -10.81
CA SER A 37 -9.49 11.59 -10.47
C SER A 37 -9.11 12.95 -11.07
N LYS A 38 -7.84 13.17 -11.36
CA LYS A 38 -7.27 14.37 -11.95
C LYS A 38 -7.00 14.23 -13.45
N GLY A 39 -7.34 13.08 -14.06
CA GLY A 39 -7.10 12.80 -15.49
C GLY A 39 -5.63 12.54 -15.82
N HIS A 40 -4.80 12.16 -14.85
CA HIS A 40 -3.39 11.86 -15.02
C HIS A 40 -3.08 10.37 -14.96
N PRO A 41 -2.01 9.91 -15.66
CA PRO A 41 -1.51 8.55 -15.51
C PRO A 41 -0.83 8.36 -14.14
N ASP A 42 -0.83 7.12 -13.63
CA ASP A 42 -0.21 6.72 -12.37
C ASP A 42 1.30 6.44 -12.54
N ILE A 43 2.06 7.51 -12.74
CA ILE A 43 3.52 7.49 -12.97
C ILE A 43 4.26 8.60 -12.20
N GLU A 44 3.78 8.95 -11.01
CA GLU A 44 4.33 10.02 -10.15
C GLU A 44 4.38 11.42 -10.79
N VAL A 45 3.42 11.75 -11.68
CA VAL A 45 3.29 13.11 -12.25
C VAL A 45 2.43 14.03 -11.40
N VAL A 46 1.59 13.48 -10.53
CA VAL A 46 0.81 14.27 -9.58
C VAL A 46 1.72 14.67 -8.42
N THR A 47 1.88 15.99 -8.22
CA THR A 47 2.77 16.49 -7.17
C THR A 47 2.26 16.13 -5.78
N PHE A 48 3.18 16.01 -4.83
CA PHE A 48 2.83 15.69 -3.45
C PHE A 48 1.87 16.74 -2.83
N ASP A 49 2.03 18.03 -3.13
CA ASP A 49 1.14 19.08 -2.62
C ASP A 49 -0.29 18.93 -3.17
N SER A 50 -0.45 18.53 -4.44
CA SER A 50 -1.76 18.20 -5.00
C SER A 50 -2.39 16.99 -4.30
N ARG A 51 -1.61 15.96 -3.99
CA ARG A 51 -2.06 14.79 -3.23
C ARG A 51 -2.41 15.13 -1.79
N LEU A 52 -1.61 15.97 -1.13
CA LEU A 52 -1.88 16.43 0.23
C LEU A 52 -3.24 17.16 0.33
N HIS A 53 -3.64 17.88 -0.72
CA HIS A 53 -4.98 18.46 -0.78
C HIS A 53 -6.08 17.38 -0.74
N SER A 54 -6.00 16.35 -1.60
CA SER A 54 -6.94 15.23 -1.59
C SER A 54 -6.94 14.46 -0.26
N ILE A 55 -5.77 14.26 0.34
CA ILE A 55 -5.61 13.63 1.66
C ILE A 55 -6.38 14.41 2.72
N ASN A 56 -6.20 15.74 2.78
CA ASN A 56 -6.89 16.59 3.74
C ASN A 56 -8.42 16.59 3.54
N GLU A 57 -8.89 16.57 2.27
CA GLU A 57 -10.33 16.46 1.98
C GLU A 57 -10.93 15.14 2.47
N ILE A 58 -10.18 14.04 2.35
CA ILE A 58 -10.63 12.73 2.83
C ILE A 58 -10.60 12.70 4.36
N LEU A 59 -9.53 13.19 5.00
CA LEU A 59 -9.41 13.26 6.46
C LEU A 59 -10.51 14.12 7.10
N ALA A 60 -11.02 15.13 6.39
CA ALA A 60 -12.11 15.96 6.86
C ALA A 60 -13.46 15.22 6.97
N VAL A 61 -13.60 14.04 6.36
CA VAL A 61 -14.87 13.28 6.31
C VAL A 61 -14.74 11.87 6.89
N THR A 62 -13.64 11.54 7.56
CA THR A 62 -13.41 10.22 8.17
C THR A 62 -12.65 10.35 9.49
N ASP A 63 -13.04 9.51 10.45
CA ASP A 63 -12.29 9.32 11.71
C ASP A 63 -11.41 8.06 11.67
N LYS A 64 -11.44 7.33 10.55
CA LYS A 64 -10.65 6.10 10.39
C LYS A 64 -9.18 6.42 10.13
N PRO A 65 -8.26 5.57 10.59
CA PRO A 65 -6.85 5.67 10.22
C PRO A 65 -6.67 5.71 8.70
N MET A 66 -5.71 6.50 8.22
CA MET A 66 -5.40 6.60 6.80
C MET A 66 -4.00 6.06 6.51
N ILE A 67 -3.91 5.21 5.50
CA ILE A 67 -2.66 4.74 4.89
C ILE A 67 -2.54 5.39 3.51
N VAL A 68 -1.42 6.04 3.25
CA VAL A 68 -1.15 6.76 1.99
C VAL A 68 -0.19 5.96 1.11
N ASP A 69 -0.53 5.80 -0.16
CA ASP A 69 0.39 5.32 -1.20
C ASP A 69 1.42 6.42 -1.51
N GLY A 70 2.62 6.27 -1.01
CA GLY A 70 3.71 7.24 -1.18
C GLY A 70 4.48 7.10 -2.50
N ASP A 71 4.00 6.27 -3.44
CA ASP A 71 4.73 5.95 -4.67
C ASP A 71 6.16 5.47 -4.35
N THR A 72 7.20 6.00 -5.03
CA THR A 72 8.60 5.70 -4.67
C THR A 72 9.10 6.51 -3.47
N GLY A 73 8.32 7.47 -2.98
CA GLY A 73 8.77 8.49 -2.02
C GLY A 73 9.67 9.56 -2.63
N GLY A 74 9.87 9.56 -3.96
CA GLY A 74 10.79 10.48 -4.63
C GLY A 74 12.26 10.27 -4.24
N ASP A 75 13.06 11.34 -4.26
CA ASP A 75 14.40 11.30 -3.67
C ASP A 75 14.36 11.34 -2.14
N ALA A 76 15.49 11.05 -1.49
CA ALA A 76 15.55 10.94 -0.04
C ALA A 76 15.27 12.27 0.69
N ASN A 77 15.57 13.43 0.10
CA ASN A 77 15.25 14.73 0.69
C ASN A 77 13.74 15.01 0.58
N ALA A 78 13.16 14.76 -0.60
CA ALA A 78 11.70 14.89 -0.80
C ALA A 78 10.93 13.99 0.16
N PHE A 79 11.41 12.76 0.39
CA PHE A 79 10.77 11.83 1.31
C PHE A 79 10.75 12.32 2.77
N GLU A 80 11.81 12.97 3.26
CA GLU A 80 11.81 13.59 4.58
C GLU A 80 10.68 14.61 4.74
N TYR A 81 10.50 15.50 3.75
CA TYR A 81 9.41 16.47 3.77
C TYR A 81 8.04 15.79 3.68
N THR A 82 7.90 14.75 2.87
CA THR A 82 6.69 13.95 2.75
C THR A 82 6.30 13.35 4.10
N VAL A 83 7.21 12.67 4.80
CA VAL A 83 6.98 12.11 6.14
C VAL A 83 6.50 13.19 7.10
N SER A 84 7.22 14.32 7.17
CA SER A 84 6.87 15.42 8.09
C SER A 84 5.47 16.01 7.78
N LYS A 85 5.09 16.14 6.51
CA LYS A 85 3.78 16.70 6.13
C LYS A 85 2.65 15.70 6.39
N LEU A 86 2.83 14.41 6.08
CA LEU A 86 1.83 13.38 6.33
C LEU A 86 1.57 13.18 7.82
N GLU A 87 2.62 13.13 8.62
CA GLU A 87 2.51 13.04 10.08
C GLU A 87 1.73 14.23 10.67
N ARG A 88 2.02 15.47 10.23
CA ARG A 88 1.29 16.66 10.64
C ARG A 88 -0.17 16.69 10.20
N ALA A 89 -0.47 16.08 9.06
CA ALA A 89 -1.84 15.97 8.57
C ALA A 89 -2.68 14.93 9.33
N GLY A 90 -2.06 14.11 10.19
CA GLY A 90 -2.74 13.06 10.95
C GLY A 90 -2.87 11.74 10.18
N VAL A 91 -2.09 11.54 9.12
CA VAL A 91 -1.98 10.26 8.41
C VAL A 91 -1.33 9.23 9.33
N SER A 92 -1.83 7.99 9.30
CA SER A 92 -1.34 6.92 10.18
C SER A 92 -0.16 6.15 9.61
N ALA A 93 -0.10 6.01 8.27
CA ALA A 93 1.01 5.33 7.61
C ALA A 93 1.25 5.83 6.19
N VAL A 94 2.49 5.71 5.74
CA VAL A 94 2.87 5.85 4.34
C VAL A 94 3.51 4.56 3.85
N ILE A 95 3.10 4.08 2.67
CA ILE A 95 3.73 2.95 1.99
C ILE A 95 4.54 3.49 0.81
N ILE A 96 5.82 3.18 0.73
CA ILE A 96 6.69 3.55 -0.40
C ILE A 96 7.25 2.30 -1.07
N GLU A 97 7.33 2.31 -2.41
CA GLU A 97 7.82 1.18 -3.19
C GLU A 97 9.28 1.33 -3.60
N ASP A 98 10.01 0.22 -3.65
CA ASP A 98 11.45 0.17 -3.93
C ASP A 98 11.80 0.25 -5.43
N LYS A 99 10.96 0.94 -6.22
CA LYS A 99 11.22 1.28 -7.62
C LYS A 99 12.07 2.52 -7.78
N VAL A 100 12.70 2.62 -8.94
CA VAL A 100 13.40 3.85 -9.38
C VAL A 100 12.37 4.92 -9.71
N PHE A 101 12.59 6.14 -9.21
CA PHE A 101 11.79 7.32 -9.53
C PHE A 101 12.05 7.80 -10.98
N PRO A 102 11.03 8.23 -11.75
CA PRO A 102 9.61 8.06 -11.46
C PRO A 102 9.14 6.62 -11.74
N LYS A 103 8.18 6.15 -10.95
CA LYS A 103 7.65 4.78 -11.08
C LYS A 103 6.93 4.55 -12.41
N ARG A 104 6.75 3.26 -12.72
CA ARG A 104 5.76 2.78 -13.71
C ARG A 104 4.72 1.96 -12.96
N ASN A 105 3.47 1.98 -13.43
CA ASN A 105 2.42 1.19 -12.79
C ASN A 105 2.80 -0.30 -12.80
N SER A 106 2.67 -0.97 -11.64
CA SER A 106 3.12 -2.35 -11.44
C SER A 106 2.37 -3.39 -12.27
N LEU A 107 1.14 -3.07 -12.66
CA LEU A 107 0.28 -3.95 -13.45
C LEU A 107 0.26 -3.59 -14.95
N GLU A 108 1.02 -2.61 -15.38
CA GLU A 108 1.14 -2.21 -16.79
C GLU A 108 1.87 -3.31 -17.58
N ALA A 109 1.19 -3.85 -18.60
CA ALA A 109 1.73 -4.94 -19.39
C ALA A 109 2.88 -4.48 -20.29
N GLY A 110 3.94 -5.30 -20.40
CA GLY A 110 5.08 -5.04 -21.30
C GLY A 110 6.05 -3.96 -20.84
N VAL A 111 5.86 -3.40 -19.64
CA VAL A 111 6.75 -2.36 -19.10
C VAL A 111 7.78 -2.99 -18.18
N GLN A 112 9.05 -2.63 -18.40
CA GLN A 112 10.14 -3.01 -17.51
C GLN A 112 10.00 -2.28 -16.17
N GLN A 113 10.06 -3.04 -15.08
CA GLN A 113 10.03 -2.53 -13.72
C GLN A 113 11.46 -2.43 -13.18
N ASN A 114 11.94 -1.21 -12.96
CA ASN A 114 13.29 -0.96 -12.48
C ASN A 114 13.26 -0.75 -10.95
N LEU A 115 14.04 -1.56 -10.24
CA LEU A 115 14.16 -1.47 -8.78
C LEU A 115 15.40 -0.65 -8.40
N GLN A 116 15.29 0.10 -7.30
CA GLN A 116 16.46 0.69 -6.66
C GLN A 116 17.35 -0.41 -6.05
N GLU A 117 18.63 -0.11 -5.93
CA GLU A 117 19.51 -0.94 -5.12
C GLU A 117 18.98 -0.96 -3.67
N PRO A 118 18.94 -2.13 -3.02
CA PRO A 118 18.32 -2.27 -1.69
C PRO A 118 18.88 -1.31 -0.65
N GLU A 119 20.19 -1.08 -0.64
CA GLU A 119 20.83 -0.15 0.29
C GLU A 119 20.42 1.31 0.05
N VAL A 120 20.24 1.73 -1.21
CA VAL A 120 19.78 3.09 -1.55
C VAL A 120 18.37 3.34 -1.01
N PHE A 121 17.50 2.35 -1.16
CA PHE A 121 16.14 2.43 -0.61
C PHE A 121 16.15 2.35 0.93
N ALA A 122 17.00 1.50 1.52
CA ALA A 122 17.20 1.42 2.97
C ALA A 122 17.69 2.75 3.57
N GLN A 123 18.56 3.50 2.87
CA GLN A 123 18.98 4.85 3.29
C GLN A 123 17.82 5.84 3.27
N LYS A 124 16.95 5.79 2.26
CA LYS A 124 15.72 6.60 2.21
C LYS A 124 14.82 6.31 3.42
N ILE A 125 14.65 5.04 3.77
CA ILE A 125 13.89 4.62 4.96
C ILE A 125 14.53 5.22 6.23
N ARG A 126 15.82 5.02 6.44
CA ARG A 126 16.54 5.57 7.63
C ARG A 126 16.37 7.08 7.76
N ARG A 127 16.41 7.82 6.65
CA ARG A 127 16.18 9.27 6.65
C ARG A 127 14.74 9.62 7.03
N GLY A 128 13.74 8.95 6.45
CA GLY A 128 12.35 9.13 6.85
C GLY A 128 12.13 8.82 8.33
N LYS A 129 12.73 7.74 8.84
CA LYS A 129 12.66 7.38 10.26
C LYS A 129 13.34 8.40 11.17
N SER A 130 14.43 9.01 10.73
CA SER A 130 15.16 10.00 11.55
C SER A 130 14.41 11.31 11.78
N ILE A 131 13.50 11.68 10.88
CA ILE A 131 12.70 12.92 10.97
C ILE A 131 11.31 12.68 11.59
N GLN A 132 10.86 11.44 11.63
CA GLN A 132 9.59 11.04 12.24
C GLN A 132 9.54 11.44 13.71
N LYS A 133 8.41 12.00 14.16
CA LYS A 133 8.22 12.48 15.54
C LYS A 133 7.35 11.57 16.36
N SER A 134 6.30 11.00 15.77
CA SER A 134 5.38 10.08 16.43
C SER A 134 5.79 8.64 16.20
N SER A 135 5.82 7.84 17.26
CA SER A 135 6.00 6.38 17.16
C SER A 135 4.79 5.67 16.54
N GLU A 136 3.65 6.35 16.44
CA GLU A 136 2.40 5.80 15.89
C GLU A 136 2.29 5.97 14.37
N PHE A 137 3.01 6.94 13.79
CA PHE A 137 3.11 7.05 12.33
C PHE A 137 4.00 5.94 11.79
N MET A 138 3.56 5.25 10.75
CA MET A 138 4.27 4.10 10.19
C MET A 138 4.85 4.41 8.81
N ILE A 139 6.10 4.00 8.57
CA ILE A 139 6.71 3.91 7.25
C ILE A 139 6.76 2.44 6.87
N ILE A 140 6.05 2.05 5.81
CA ILE A 140 5.96 0.67 5.32
C ILE A 140 6.69 0.58 3.99
N ALA A 141 7.57 -0.40 3.84
CA ALA A 141 8.29 -0.65 2.59
C ALA A 141 7.52 -1.64 1.71
N ARG A 142 7.17 -1.23 0.50
CA ARG A 142 6.59 -2.08 -0.52
C ARG A 142 7.69 -2.66 -1.40
N ILE A 143 7.75 -4.00 -1.42
CA ILE A 143 8.73 -4.76 -2.18
C ILE A 143 8.13 -5.16 -3.53
N GLU A 144 8.77 -4.70 -4.60
CA GLU A 144 8.33 -4.92 -5.99
C GLU A 144 9.15 -5.99 -6.71
N SER A 145 9.96 -6.79 -5.99
CA SER A 145 10.79 -7.86 -6.56
C SER A 145 10.00 -8.83 -7.45
N LEU A 146 8.87 -9.35 -6.95
CA LEU A 146 8.04 -10.32 -7.70
C LEU A 146 7.39 -9.66 -8.92
N ILE A 147 7.02 -8.40 -8.83
CA ILE A 147 6.51 -7.60 -9.96
C ILE A 147 7.57 -7.44 -11.04
N ALA A 148 8.83 -7.20 -10.63
CA ALA A 148 9.98 -7.07 -11.53
C ALA A 148 10.50 -8.42 -12.05
N GLY A 149 9.87 -9.54 -11.67
CA GLY A 149 10.28 -10.89 -12.08
C GLY A 149 11.58 -11.35 -11.42
N LYS A 150 11.94 -10.78 -10.27
CA LYS A 150 13.07 -11.22 -9.46
C LYS A 150 12.67 -12.46 -8.64
N PRO A 151 13.65 -13.29 -8.24
CA PRO A 151 13.37 -14.46 -7.41
C PRO A 151 12.94 -14.08 -5.99
N MET A 152 12.32 -15.05 -5.29
CA MET A 152 11.87 -14.89 -3.89
C MET A 152 13.00 -14.46 -2.95
N GLU A 153 14.21 -14.94 -3.18
CA GLU A 153 15.41 -14.61 -2.38
C GLU A 153 15.73 -13.11 -2.45
N ASP A 154 15.52 -12.45 -3.61
CA ASP A 154 15.69 -10.99 -3.71
C ASP A 154 14.66 -10.27 -2.85
N ALA A 155 13.39 -10.70 -2.87
CA ALA A 155 12.34 -10.11 -2.03
C ALA A 155 12.65 -10.26 -0.52
N LEU A 156 13.12 -11.43 -0.09
CA LEU A 156 13.47 -11.69 1.31
C LEU A 156 14.72 -10.92 1.76
N ASN A 157 15.72 -10.81 0.89
CA ASN A 157 16.90 -10.00 1.17
C ASN A 157 16.54 -8.52 1.34
N ARG A 158 15.69 -7.97 0.47
CA ARG A 158 15.17 -6.60 0.58
C ARG A 158 14.38 -6.42 1.88
N ALA A 159 13.47 -7.36 2.21
CA ALA A 159 12.72 -7.31 3.46
C ALA A 159 13.66 -7.22 4.67
N THR A 160 14.71 -8.05 4.71
CA THR A 160 15.70 -8.04 5.80
C THR A 160 16.41 -6.69 5.91
N GLN A 161 16.90 -6.14 4.80
CA GLN A 161 17.60 -4.85 4.80
C GLN A 161 16.68 -3.69 5.22
N TYR A 162 15.42 -3.71 4.77
CA TYR A 162 14.45 -2.66 5.12
C TYR A 162 14.03 -2.73 6.58
N LEU A 163 13.85 -3.94 7.13
CA LEU A 163 13.62 -4.14 8.57
C LEU A 163 14.79 -3.61 9.40
N GLN A 164 16.03 -3.91 9.00
CA GLN A 164 17.23 -3.38 9.64
C GLN A 164 17.39 -1.86 9.48
N ALA A 165 16.82 -1.28 8.43
CA ALA A 165 16.73 0.17 8.25
C ALA A 165 15.66 0.83 9.13
N GLY A 166 14.83 0.05 9.83
CA GLY A 166 13.86 0.53 10.82
C GLY A 166 12.44 0.75 10.29
N VAL A 167 12.06 0.15 9.14
CA VAL A 167 10.68 0.25 8.67
C VAL A 167 9.70 -0.34 9.69
N ASP A 168 8.47 0.14 9.66
CA ASP A 168 7.41 -0.28 10.58
C ASP A 168 6.57 -1.45 10.05
N GLY A 169 6.73 -1.81 8.79
CA GLY A 169 6.07 -2.94 8.16
C GLY A 169 6.57 -3.20 6.75
N ILE A 170 6.22 -4.36 6.22
CA ILE A 170 6.54 -4.75 4.84
C ILE A 170 5.24 -4.98 4.08
N MET A 171 5.17 -4.53 2.84
CA MET A 171 4.16 -4.90 1.87
C MET A 171 4.82 -5.70 0.75
N ILE A 172 4.34 -6.92 0.52
CA ILE A 172 4.74 -7.72 -0.65
C ILE A 172 3.71 -7.55 -1.76
N HIS A 173 4.18 -7.29 -2.97
CA HIS A 173 3.31 -7.13 -4.13
C HIS A 173 3.57 -8.19 -5.18
N SER A 174 2.49 -8.71 -5.77
CA SER A 174 2.53 -9.73 -6.81
C SER A 174 1.52 -9.45 -7.91
N LYS A 175 1.87 -9.81 -9.15
CA LYS A 175 0.98 -9.84 -10.31
C LYS A 175 0.46 -11.24 -10.64
N SER A 176 0.86 -12.26 -9.90
CA SER A 176 0.36 -13.62 -10.05
C SER A 176 -1.17 -13.66 -9.81
N LYS A 177 -1.85 -14.53 -10.50
CA LYS A 177 -3.27 -14.84 -10.26
C LYS A 177 -3.46 -15.86 -9.13
N ASN A 178 -2.37 -16.52 -8.73
CA ASN A 178 -2.31 -17.49 -7.65
C ASN A 178 -1.61 -16.84 -6.44
N PRO A 179 -2.14 -16.97 -5.21
CA PRO A 179 -1.56 -16.41 -4.00
C PRO A 179 -0.32 -17.16 -3.49
N ASP A 180 0.10 -18.27 -4.08
CA ASP A 180 1.15 -19.15 -3.54
C ASP A 180 2.45 -18.39 -3.22
N GLU A 181 2.90 -17.51 -4.11
CA GLU A 181 4.16 -16.79 -3.90
C GLU A 181 4.10 -15.78 -2.75
N ILE A 182 2.94 -15.13 -2.52
CA ILE A 182 2.80 -14.23 -1.37
C ILE A 182 2.67 -15.01 -0.07
N ILE A 183 2.03 -16.18 -0.11
CA ILE A 183 1.93 -17.09 1.04
C ILE A 183 3.31 -17.66 1.40
N GLU A 184 4.11 -18.04 0.39
CA GLU A 184 5.49 -18.47 0.59
C GLU A 184 6.33 -17.34 1.22
N PHE A 185 6.20 -16.12 0.68
CA PHE A 185 6.87 -14.95 1.25
C PHE A 185 6.47 -14.76 2.71
N ALA A 186 5.18 -14.78 3.04
CA ALA A 186 4.68 -14.58 4.39
C ALA A 186 5.28 -15.59 5.39
N LYS A 187 5.35 -16.88 5.03
CA LYS A 187 5.99 -17.92 5.86
C LYS A 187 7.46 -17.61 6.13
N LYS A 188 8.22 -17.25 5.09
CA LYS A 188 9.65 -16.93 5.21
C LYS A 188 9.89 -15.60 5.94
N TYR A 189 8.98 -14.64 5.78
CA TYR A 189 9.00 -13.37 6.51
C TYR A 189 8.89 -13.56 8.03
N GLN A 190 8.05 -14.49 8.49
CA GLN A 190 7.95 -14.82 9.92
C GLN A 190 9.28 -15.36 10.47
N VAL A 191 10.04 -16.12 9.70
CA VAL A 191 11.38 -16.58 10.10
C VAL A 191 12.31 -15.39 10.27
N ILE A 192 12.34 -14.47 9.29
CA ILE A 192 13.16 -13.25 9.36
C ILE A 192 12.79 -12.42 10.60
N LEU A 193 11.51 -12.26 10.89
CA LEU A 193 11.07 -11.51 12.08
C LEU A 193 11.56 -12.16 13.38
N ASN A 194 11.50 -13.49 13.47
CA ASN A 194 11.98 -14.24 14.62
C ASN A 194 13.50 -14.09 14.79
N ASP A 195 14.26 -14.22 13.69
CA ASP A 195 15.72 -14.09 13.71
C ASP A 195 16.18 -12.69 14.11
N LEU A 196 15.43 -11.66 13.71
CA LEU A 196 15.68 -10.27 14.07
C LEU A 196 15.05 -9.85 15.42
N ASN A 197 14.28 -10.73 16.07
CA ASN A 197 13.48 -10.45 17.27
C ASN A 197 12.58 -9.23 17.09
N LEU A 198 11.87 -9.17 15.94
CA LEU A 198 10.96 -8.08 15.59
C LEU A 198 9.51 -8.56 15.49
N LYS A 199 8.58 -7.60 15.67
CA LYS A 199 7.15 -7.77 15.37
C LYS A 199 6.73 -6.63 14.47
N LYS A 200 6.61 -6.90 13.18
CA LYS A 200 6.26 -5.92 12.15
C LYS A 200 5.17 -6.46 11.24
N PRO A 201 4.10 -5.68 10.95
CA PRO A 201 3.00 -6.12 10.13
C PRO A 201 3.43 -6.44 8.70
N LEU A 202 2.72 -7.40 8.13
CA LEU A 202 2.79 -7.74 6.71
C LEU A 202 1.52 -7.28 6.01
N VAL A 203 1.68 -6.61 4.87
CA VAL A 203 0.61 -6.01 4.08
C VAL A 203 0.51 -6.69 2.72
N CYS A 204 -0.70 -6.90 2.21
CA CYS A 204 -0.95 -7.37 0.85
C CYS A 204 -2.07 -6.59 0.15
N VAL A 205 -2.11 -6.72 -1.19
CA VAL A 205 -3.13 -6.13 -2.07
C VAL A 205 -3.63 -7.20 -3.04
N PRO A 206 -4.73 -7.93 -2.72
CA PRO A 206 -5.20 -9.08 -3.50
C PRO A 206 -5.95 -8.68 -4.77
N THR A 207 -5.42 -7.75 -5.56
CA THR A 207 -6.06 -7.29 -6.80
C THR A 207 -6.07 -8.36 -7.89
N THR A 208 -4.97 -9.11 -8.03
CA THR A 208 -4.80 -10.14 -9.08
C THR A 208 -5.17 -11.53 -8.59
N TYR A 209 -4.93 -11.85 -7.33
CA TYR A 209 -5.25 -13.14 -6.67
C TYR A 209 -6.49 -13.02 -5.77
N ASN A 210 -7.56 -12.48 -6.30
CA ASN A 210 -8.77 -12.09 -5.57
C ASN A 210 -9.71 -13.25 -5.19
N LYS A 211 -9.27 -14.49 -5.31
CA LYS A 211 -10.06 -15.68 -4.90
C LYS A 211 -9.75 -16.14 -3.47
N ILE A 212 -8.62 -15.66 -2.89
CA ILE A 212 -8.26 -15.94 -1.51
C ILE A 212 -9.10 -15.06 -0.57
N THR A 213 -9.55 -15.61 0.53
CA THR A 213 -10.34 -14.90 1.55
C THR A 213 -9.45 -14.14 2.52
N GLU A 214 -10.03 -13.16 3.24
CA GLU A 214 -9.34 -12.45 4.32
C GLU A 214 -8.90 -13.39 5.43
N ASP A 215 -9.72 -14.38 5.78
CA ASP A 215 -9.41 -15.37 6.82
C ASP A 215 -8.19 -16.23 6.41
N GLU A 216 -8.09 -16.63 5.14
CA GLU A 216 -6.91 -17.33 4.61
C GLU A 216 -5.66 -16.45 4.59
N LEU A 217 -5.79 -15.18 4.23
CA LEU A 217 -4.69 -14.21 4.28
C LEU A 217 -4.22 -13.98 5.73
N SER A 218 -5.14 -13.80 6.65
CA SER A 218 -4.85 -13.65 8.08
C SER A 218 -4.15 -14.90 8.63
N ALA A 219 -4.63 -16.10 8.30
CA ALA A 219 -4.01 -17.36 8.69
C ALA A 219 -2.60 -17.53 8.10
N ALA A 220 -2.33 -16.96 6.91
CA ALA A 220 -1.00 -16.91 6.30
C ALA A 220 -0.05 -15.90 6.95
N GLY A 221 -0.55 -15.02 7.83
CA GLY A 221 0.25 -14.05 8.58
C GLY A 221 0.18 -12.61 8.05
N PHE A 222 -0.75 -12.30 7.15
CA PHE A 222 -1.02 -10.92 6.74
C PHE A 222 -1.86 -10.20 7.80
N ASN A 223 -1.47 -8.96 8.12
CA ASN A 223 -2.10 -8.14 9.13
C ASN A 223 -2.97 -7.04 8.52
N ILE A 224 -2.65 -6.60 7.30
CA ILE A 224 -3.35 -5.55 6.58
C ILE A 224 -3.63 -6.03 5.16
N VAL A 225 -4.90 -5.96 4.75
CA VAL A 225 -5.37 -6.29 3.40
C VAL A 225 -5.92 -5.02 2.75
N ILE A 226 -5.35 -4.61 1.61
CA ILE A 226 -5.71 -3.37 0.92
C ILE A 226 -6.58 -3.66 -0.30
N TYR A 227 -7.76 -3.07 -0.36
CA TYR A 227 -8.65 -3.06 -1.53
C TYR A 227 -8.42 -1.78 -2.34
N ALA A 228 -7.39 -1.79 -3.20
CA ALA A 228 -6.77 -0.60 -3.77
C ALA A 228 -7.66 0.24 -4.68
N ASN A 229 -8.44 -0.37 -5.61
CA ASN A 229 -9.09 0.38 -6.68
C ASN A 229 -10.49 -0.15 -7.07
N HIS A 230 -11.12 -0.94 -6.23
CA HIS A 230 -12.42 -1.57 -6.51
C HIS A 230 -13.52 -0.53 -6.73
N LEU A 231 -13.59 0.50 -5.85
CA LEU A 231 -14.60 1.56 -5.96
C LEU A 231 -14.41 2.40 -7.23
N LEU A 232 -13.17 2.74 -7.58
CA LEU A 232 -12.86 3.48 -8.82
C LEU A 232 -13.32 2.71 -10.05
N ARG A 233 -12.99 1.42 -10.14
CA ARG A 233 -13.37 0.58 -11.29
C ARG A 233 -14.88 0.47 -11.46
N SER A 234 -15.61 0.24 -10.36
CA SER A 234 -17.06 0.17 -10.39
C SER A 234 -17.70 1.50 -10.75
N ALA A 235 -17.21 2.61 -10.19
CA ALA A 235 -17.70 3.95 -10.49
C ALA A 235 -17.48 4.32 -11.96
N TYR A 236 -16.30 4.04 -12.53
CA TYR A 236 -15.99 4.32 -13.92
C TYR A 236 -16.94 3.57 -14.86
N GLN A 237 -17.16 2.28 -14.64
CA GLN A 237 -18.04 1.48 -15.46
C GLN A 237 -19.50 1.97 -15.40
N ALA A 238 -20.01 2.23 -14.20
CA ALA A 238 -21.37 2.73 -14.02
C ALA A 238 -21.59 4.12 -14.67
N MET A 239 -20.61 5.03 -14.52
CA MET A 239 -20.67 6.34 -15.19
C MET A 239 -20.65 6.22 -16.71
N MET A 240 -19.81 5.33 -17.27
CA MET A 240 -19.76 5.09 -18.71
C MET A 240 -21.06 4.52 -19.26
N GLU A 241 -21.70 3.61 -18.55
CA GLU A 241 -22.99 3.05 -18.96
C GLU A 241 -24.09 4.11 -18.92
N THR A 242 -24.14 4.91 -17.86
CA THR A 242 -25.10 6.03 -17.78
C THR A 242 -24.88 7.04 -18.93
N ALA A 243 -23.65 7.42 -19.20
CA ALA A 243 -23.34 8.38 -20.27
C ALA A 243 -23.75 7.89 -21.67
N LYS A 244 -23.71 6.55 -21.91
CA LYS A 244 -24.17 5.97 -23.20
C LYS A 244 -25.69 6.03 -23.38
N THR A 245 -26.45 6.17 -22.30
CA THR A 245 -27.92 6.21 -22.33
C THR A 245 -28.49 7.62 -22.38
N LEU A 246 -27.67 8.65 -22.16
CA LEU A 246 -28.02 10.07 -22.28
C LEU A 246 -27.81 10.58 -23.72
#